data_0f2dcb10fbde32ef84ccae452c14d2d6
#
_entry.id   0f2dcb10fbde32ef84ccae452c14d2d6
#
_cell.length_a   1.000
_cell.length_b   1.000
_cell.length_c   1.000
_cell.angle_alpha   90.00
_cell.angle_beta   90.00
_cell.angle_gamma   90.00
#
_symmetry.space_group_name_H-M   'P 1'
#
loop_
_entity.id
_entity.type
_entity.pdbx_description
1 polymer ?
#
loop_
_entity_poly.entity_id
_entity_poly.type
_entity_poly.pdbx_seq_one_letter_code
_entity_poly.pdbx_strand_id
1 'polypeptide(L)'
;MFLELKNQVDEFANAIIKPSIEITPYSTTETTLWQSKFGGLPYLPKNTTYPETPDGNPLHLLAQINFSETPTLEDLPEKGILQFYIEAGGQTAFGIEEYPQLKQTTFRVIYFPEPDLNIDNLLDNFEFLPPGIGLPLSDCLGLNFAIKSTSMSASDYRFRNLVKSHFPIFQHSNLTKAMEKSLEELVDDFINEYEEKYEELLGGHCLGGYPAFVQNDDRADLEEEEGYDFLLLQMNSDDEHSIMWGDEGVGNFFIQPSALKRLDFSKVLYTYACC
;
A
#
# COMPACT_ATOMS: atom_id res chain seq x y z
N MET A 1 -25.38 -24.22 14.69
CA MET A 1 -24.23 -24.36 13.76
C MET A 1 -24.13 -23.15 12.80
N PHE A 2 -25.08 -22.91 11.89
CA PHE A 2 -25.01 -21.74 10.97
C PHE A 2 -25.06 -20.38 11.69
N LEU A 3 -25.91 -20.19 12.67
CA LEU A 3 -25.98 -18.97 13.49
C LEU A 3 -24.74 -18.78 14.40
N GLU A 4 -24.15 -19.86 14.82
CA GLU A 4 -22.89 -19.83 15.59
C GLU A 4 -21.72 -19.42 14.71
N LEU A 5 -21.66 -19.87 13.45
CA LEU A 5 -20.62 -19.50 12.50
C LEU A 5 -20.65 -17.99 12.20
N LYS A 6 -21.85 -17.43 11.91
CA LYS A 6 -22.02 -15.98 11.68
C LYS A 6 -21.54 -15.13 12.85
N ASN A 7 -21.89 -15.53 14.08
CA ASN A 7 -21.43 -14.80 15.27
C ASN A 7 -19.91 -14.90 15.43
N GLN A 8 -19.29 -16.03 15.07
CA GLN A 8 -17.84 -16.22 15.10
C GLN A 8 -17.12 -15.39 14.03
N VAL A 9 -17.71 -15.21 12.86
CA VAL A 9 -17.15 -14.33 11.80
C VAL A 9 -17.10 -12.89 12.30
N ASP A 10 -18.15 -12.38 12.94
CA ASP A 10 -18.17 -11.03 13.49
C ASP A 10 -17.18 -10.84 14.62
N GLU A 11 -17.08 -11.80 15.53
CA GLU A 11 -16.11 -11.76 16.62
C GLU A 11 -14.67 -11.76 16.09
N PHE A 12 -14.39 -12.63 15.13
CA PHE A 12 -13.09 -12.70 14.46
C PHE A 12 -12.76 -11.39 13.73
N ALA A 13 -13.67 -10.88 12.89
CA ALA A 13 -13.48 -9.66 12.15
C ALA A 13 -13.16 -8.47 13.08
N ASN A 14 -13.93 -8.32 14.15
CA ASN A 14 -13.69 -7.26 15.15
C ASN A 14 -12.35 -7.41 15.87
N ALA A 15 -11.86 -8.63 16.06
CA ALA A 15 -10.58 -8.90 16.73
C ALA A 15 -9.37 -8.55 15.85
N ILE A 16 -9.54 -8.53 14.52
CA ILE A 16 -8.45 -8.28 13.56
C ILE A 16 -8.50 -6.90 12.89
N ILE A 17 -9.49 -6.06 13.20
CA ILE A 17 -9.57 -4.69 12.66
C ILE A 17 -8.31 -3.91 13.04
N LYS A 18 -7.76 -3.16 12.07
CA LYS A 18 -6.63 -2.25 12.27
C LYS A 18 -6.99 -0.82 11.86
N PRO A 19 -6.45 0.19 12.55
CA PRO A 19 -6.54 1.57 12.09
C PRO A 19 -5.66 1.77 10.85
N SER A 20 -6.11 2.65 9.96
CA SER A 20 -5.39 3.16 8.79
C SER A 20 -5.62 4.66 8.67
N ILE A 21 -4.81 5.32 7.87
CA ILE A 21 -5.05 6.68 7.42
C ILE A 21 -5.67 6.60 6.03
N GLU A 22 -6.97 6.86 5.93
CA GLU A 22 -7.66 7.03 4.66
C GLU A 22 -7.15 8.29 3.96
N ILE A 23 -6.90 8.19 2.66
CA ILE A 23 -6.50 9.31 1.80
C ILE A 23 -7.64 9.60 0.85
N THR A 24 -8.13 10.84 0.86
CA THR A 24 -9.14 11.31 -0.09
C THR A 24 -8.52 12.37 -1.00
N PRO A 25 -8.27 12.04 -2.28
CA PRO A 25 -7.77 13.00 -3.25
C PRO A 25 -8.80 14.11 -3.51
N TYR A 26 -8.33 15.27 -3.93
CA TYR A 26 -9.17 16.35 -4.45
C TYR A 26 -8.45 17.11 -5.55
N SER A 27 -9.21 17.56 -6.54
CA SER A 27 -8.67 18.38 -7.64
C SER A 27 -8.21 19.73 -7.12
N THR A 28 -7.02 20.15 -7.51
CA THR A 28 -6.45 21.44 -7.17
C THR A 28 -5.63 21.98 -8.33
N THR A 29 -5.55 23.29 -8.45
CA THR A 29 -4.73 23.98 -9.45
C THR A 29 -3.31 24.27 -8.95
N GLU A 30 -3.10 24.26 -7.63
CA GLU A 30 -1.84 24.64 -7.01
C GLU A 30 -1.58 23.80 -5.75
N THR A 31 -0.39 23.26 -5.63
CA THR A 31 0.15 22.68 -4.40
C THR A 31 1.51 23.28 -4.10
N THR A 32 1.84 23.48 -2.82
CA THR A 32 3.21 23.82 -2.45
C THR A 32 4.13 22.62 -2.71
N LEU A 33 5.45 22.84 -2.81
CA LEU A 33 6.40 21.74 -3.01
C LEU A 33 6.37 20.70 -1.88
N TRP A 34 6.10 21.12 -0.63
CA TRP A 34 6.11 20.25 0.57
C TRP A 34 4.75 19.68 0.96
N GLN A 35 3.67 20.09 0.31
CA GLN A 35 2.31 19.60 0.61
C GLN A 35 2.13 18.15 0.16
N SER A 36 1.30 17.40 0.88
CA SER A 36 0.87 16.06 0.47
C SER A 36 0.09 16.10 -0.84
N LYS A 37 0.42 15.18 -1.75
CA LYS A 37 -0.18 15.14 -3.09
C LYS A 37 -0.01 13.79 -3.76
N PHE A 38 -0.86 13.49 -4.71
CA PHE A 38 -0.60 12.51 -5.75
C PHE A 38 -0.13 13.22 -7.01
N GLY A 39 0.91 12.68 -7.65
CA GLY A 39 1.50 13.30 -8.84
C GLY A 39 2.13 14.69 -8.59
N GLY A 40 2.30 15.46 -9.67
CA GLY A 40 2.86 16.80 -9.62
C GLY A 40 4.36 16.85 -9.34
N LEU A 41 4.84 18.00 -8.83
CA LEU A 41 6.26 18.25 -8.58
C LEU A 41 6.63 17.93 -7.12
N PRO A 42 7.74 17.22 -6.89
CA PRO A 42 8.16 16.79 -5.56
C PRO A 42 8.77 17.93 -4.73
N TYR A 43 8.74 17.77 -3.42
CA TYR A 43 9.68 18.41 -2.52
C TYR A 43 11.10 17.87 -2.80
N LEU A 44 12.05 18.72 -3.14
CA LEU A 44 13.43 18.30 -3.34
C LEU A 44 14.40 19.44 -2.96
N PRO A 45 15.31 19.27 -1.97
CA PRO A 45 16.37 20.20 -1.72
C PRO A 45 17.33 20.31 -2.89
N LYS A 46 17.83 21.53 -3.20
CA LYS A 46 18.73 21.80 -4.34
C LYS A 46 20.02 20.97 -4.36
N ASN A 47 20.44 20.46 -3.22
CA ASN A 47 21.64 19.62 -3.09
C ASN A 47 21.36 18.12 -3.10
N THR A 48 20.13 17.73 -3.38
CA THR A 48 19.71 16.31 -3.47
C THR A 48 19.70 15.88 -4.95
N THR A 49 20.24 14.70 -5.23
CA THR A 49 20.17 14.12 -6.57
C THR A 49 18.72 13.68 -6.85
N TYR A 50 18.22 14.03 -8.02
CA TYR A 50 16.90 13.58 -8.47
C TYR A 50 16.89 12.05 -8.64
N PRO A 51 15.80 11.33 -8.26
CA PRO A 51 15.73 9.89 -8.41
C PRO A 51 15.63 9.48 -9.90
N GLU A 52 16.52 8.58 -10.31
CA GLU A 52 16.63 8.07 -11.66
C GLU A 52 16.73 6.55 -11.67
N THR A 53 16.37 5.94 -12.81
CA THR A 53 16.64 4.52 -13.08
C THR A 53 18.15 4.30 -13.25
N PRO A 54 18.65 3.06 -13.24
CA PRO A 54 20.07 2.76 -13.53
C PRO A 54 20.55 3.28 -14.89
N ASP A 55 19.65 3.44 -15.87
CA ASP A 55 19.95 3.97 -17.20
C ASP A 55 19.89 5.49 -17.27
N GLY A 56 19.61 6.16 -16.15
CA GLY A 56 19.57 7.62 -16.05
C GLY A 56 18.25 8.26 -16.49
N ASN A 57 17.17 7.49 -16.60
CA ASN A 57 15.84 8.06 -16.84
C ASN A 57 15.25 8.59 -15.52
N PRO A 58 14.77 9.84 -15.47
CA PRO A 58 14.19 10.38 -14.24
C PRO A 58 12.88 9.67 -13.90
N LEU A 59 12.70 9.34 -12.62
CA LEU A 59 11.46 8.79 -12.10
C LEU A 59 10.43 9.91 -11.88
N HIS A 60 9.14 9.55 -11.92
CA HIS A 60 8.06 10.49 -11.69
C HIS A 60 7.46 10.32 -10.30
N LEU A 61 7.12 11.44 -9.68
CA LEU A 61 6.43 11.41 -8.39
C LEU A 61 5.05 10.75 -8.56
N LEU A 62 4.83 9.66 -7.85
CA LEU A 62 3.53 9.01 -7.73
C LEU A 62 2.74 9.59 -6.56
N ALA A 63 3.38 9.68 -5.39
CA ALA A 63 2.77 10.20 -4.17
C ALA A 63 3.82 10.89 -3.29
N GLN A 64 3.39 11.92 -2.59
CA GLN A 64 4.13 12.59 -1.51
C GLN A 64 3.23 12.74 -0.30
N ILE A 65 3.70 12.28 0.85
CA ILE A 65 3.00 12.36 2.12
C ILE A 65 3.83 13.19 3.09
N ASN A 66 3.32 14.34 3.49
CA ASN A 66 3.86 15.14 4.58
C ASN A 66 3.16 14.72 5.87
N PHE A 67 3.86 14.03 6.74
CA PHE A 67 3.29 13.50 7.99
C PHE A 67 2.81 14.57 8.96
N SER A 68 3.22 15.83 8.80
CA SER A 68 2.64 16.93 9.60
C SER A 68 1.19 17.28 9.20
N GLU A 69 0.71 16.77 8.06
CA GLU A 69 -0.65 16.96 7.55
C GLU A 69 -1.55 15.74 7.83
N THR A 70 -0.98 14.64 8.33
CA THR A 70 -1.71 13.40 8.61
C THR A 70 -2.08 13.28 10.08
N PRO A 71 -3.18 12.58 10.42
CA PRO A 71 -3.36 12.12 11.79
C PRO A 71 -2.25 11.13 12.19
N THR A 72 -1.94 11.08 13.48
CA THR A 72 -0.95 10.11 13.99
C THR A 72 -1.47 8.68 13.87
N LEU A 73 -0.64 7.80 13.33
CA LEU A 73 -0.87 6.35 13.30
C LEU A 73 0.37 5.66 13.87
N GLU A 74 0.15 4.65 14.74
CA GLU A 74 1.23 3.83 15.31
C GLU A 74 2.12 3.26 14.20
N ASP A 75 3.41 3.19 14.43
CA ASP A 75 4.47 2.77 13.52
C ASP A 75 4.82 3.76 12.39
N LEU A 76 3.96 4.70 11.99
CA LEU A 76 4.32 5.73 11.01
C LEU A 76 5.06 6.92 11.66
N PRO A 77 5.94 7.62 10.92
CA PRO A 77 6.56 8.85 11.39
C PRO A 77 5.51 9.92 11.70
N GLU A 78 5.75 10.74 12.76
CA GLU A 78 4.87 11.87 13.09
C GLU A 78 5.19 13.14 12.30
N LYS A 79 6.31 13.19 11.58
CA LYS A 79 6.79 14.34 10.81
C LYS A 79 7.63 13.88 9.62
N GLY A 80 8.04 14.81 8.79
CA GLY A 80 8.85 14.54 7.61
C GLY A 80 8.00 14.29 6.36
N ILE A 81 8.66 14.11 5.24
CA ILE A 81 8.04 13.90 3.93
C ILE A 81 8.50 12.55 3.38
N LEU A 82 7.54 11.69 3.09
CA LEU A 82 7.75 10.41 2.40
C LEU A 82 7.27 10.52 0.96
N GLN A 83 8.12 10.11 0.03
CA GLN A 83 7.85 10.21 -1.40
C GLN A 83 7.97 8.85 -2.06
N PHE A 84 7.06 8.59 -3.00
CA PHE A 84 7.01 7.40 -3.83
C PHE A 84 7.16 7.82 -5.29
N TYR A 85 8.13 7.24 -5.98
CA TYR A 85 8.40 7.49 -7.38
C TYR A 85 8.32 6.20 -8.18
N ILE A 86 7.86 6.30 -9.43
CA ILE A 86 7.85 5.19 -10.38
C ILE A 86 8.36 5.65 -11.74
N GLU A 87 8.85 4.70 -12.54
CA GLU A 87 9.21 4.95 -13.95
C GLU A 87 7.96 5.19 -14.79
N ALA A 88 8.01 6.18 -15.67
CA ALA A 88 6.99 6.46 -16.67
C ALA A 88 7.47 6.08 -18.07
N GLY A 89 6.59 5.50 -18.88
CA GLY A 89 6.87 5.24 -20.31
C GLY A 89 7.92 4.17 -20.59
N GLY A 90 8.33 3.39 -19.58
CA GLY A 90 9.24 2.27 -19.72
C GLY A 90 8.67 1.09 -20.52
N GLN A 91 9.44 0.01 -20.64
CA GLN A 91 8.97 -1.25 -21.25
C GLN A 91 8.05 -2.05 -20.30
N THR A 92 7.95 -1.63 -19.06
CA THR A 92 7.21 -2.27 -17.98
C THR A 92 5.97 -1.45 -17.63
N ALA A 93 4.88 -2.12 -17.25
CA ALA A 93 3.70 -1.42 -16.77
C ALA A 93 4.00 -0.84 -15.37
N PHE A 94 3.79 0.46 -15.20
CA PHE A 94 3.95 1.19 -13.94
C PHE A 94 5.31 1.00 -13.23
N GLY A 95 6.38 0.70 -13.98
CA GLY A 95 7.70 0.50 -13.42
C GLY A 95 7.92 -0.87 -12.76
N ILE A 96 7.09 -1.88 -12.99
CA ILE A 96 7.30 -3.23 -12.46
C ILE A 96 8.13 -4.07 -13.43
N GLU A 97 9.30 -4.52 -13.00
CA GLU A 97 10.21 -5.40 -13.76
C GLU A 97 10.08 -6.87 -13.32
N GLU A 98 9.78 -7.12 -12.05
CA GLU A 98 9.61 -8.44 -11.45
C GLU A 98 8.47 -8.42 -10.43
N TYR A 99 7.81 -9.54 -10.19
CA TYR A 99 6.72 -9.67 -9.21
C TYR A 99 7.14 -10.62 -8.08
N PRO A 100 7.09 -10.15 -6.82
CA PRO A 100 7.01 -8.76 -6.38
C PRO A 100 8.33 -8.02 -6.57
N GLN A 101 8.31 -6.70 -6.71
CA GLN A 101 9.53 -5.92 -6.95
C GLN A 101 10.16 -5.42 -5.65
N LEU A 102 11.37 -5.92 -5.37
CA LEU A 102 12.15 -5.55 -4.18
C LEU A 102 13.25 -4.53 -4.49
N LYS A 103 13.79 -4.55 -5.71
CA LYS A 103 14.85 -3.64 -6.11
C LYS A 103 14.26 -2.31 -6.55
N GLN A 104 14.72 -1.24 -5.95
CA GLN A 104 14.30 0.12 -6.29
C GLN A 104 15.05 0.64 -7.55
N THR A 105 14.93 -0.06 -8.67
CA THR A 105 15.51 0.29 -9.98
C THR A 105 14.59 1.23 -10.75
N THR A 106 13.34 0.86 -10.88
CA THR A 106 12.28 1.57 -11.62
C THR A 106 11.22 2.20 -10.71
N PHE A 107 11.38 2.06 -9.40
CA PHE A 107 10.67 2.82 -8.39
C PHE A 107 11.67 3.35 -7.34
N ARG A 108 11.27 4.30 -6.53
CA ARG A 108 12.06 4.80 -5.43
C ARG A 108 11.17 5.29 -4.30
N VAL A 109 11.55 4.98 -3.05
CA VAL A 109 10.93 5.57 -1.86
C VAL A 109 11.97 6.39 -1.12
N ILE A 110 11.68 7.68 -0.87
CA ILE A 110 12.60 8.62 -0.24
C ILE A 110 11.91 9.26 0.95
N TYR A 111 12.62 9.34 2.07
CA TYR A 111 12.13 9.98 3.27
C TYR A 111 13.03 11.16 3.69
N PHE A 112 12.41 12.32 3.88
CA PHE A 112 13.04 13.53 4.41
C PHE A 112 12.53 13.77 5.83
N PRO A 113 13.30 13.40 6.88
CA PRO A 113 12.83 13.48 8.27
C PRO A 113 12.66 14.92 8.78
N GLU A 114 13.43 15.85 8.25
CA GLU A 114 13.45 17.27 8.65
C GLU A 114 13.40 18.13 7.37
N PRO A 115 12.21 18.32 6.77
CA PRO A 115 12.10 19.09 5.54
C PRO A 115 12.38 20.59 5.78
N ASP A 116 13.22 21.16 4.92
CA ASP A 116 13.42 22.61 4.87
C ASP A 116 12.31 23.23 4.02
N LEU A 117 11.47 24.07 4.62
CA LEU A 117 10.35 24.73 3.94
C LEU A 117 10.72 26.09 3.34
N ASN A 118 12.02 26.44 3.33
CA ASN A 118 12.49 27.64 2.64
C ASN A 118 12.59 27.35 1.13
N ILE A 119 11.71 27.97 0.34
CA ILE A 119 11.61 27.79 -1.12
C ILE A 119 12.95 28.07 -1.83
N ASP A 120 13.76 28.99 -1.30
CA ASP A 120 15.07 29.33 -1.89
C ASP A 120 16.07 28.16 -1.83
N ASN A 121 15.84 27.19 -0.99
CA ASN A 121 16.67 25.98 -0.83
C ASN A 121 16.12 24.78 -1.62
N LEU A 122 14.95 24.91 -2.23
CA LEU A 122 14.28 23.82 -2.95
C LEU A 122 14.49 23.96 -4.46
N LEU A 123 14.53 22.81 -5.15
CA LEU A 123 14.48 22.77 -6.60
C LEU A 123 13.11 23.27 -7.06
N ASP A 124 13.08 24.21 -7.98
CA ASP A 124 11.90 24.87 -8.53
C ASP A 124 11.77 24.72 -10.03
N ASN A 125 12.83 24.24 -10.70
CA ASN A 125 12.81 23.97 -12.14
C ASN A 125 12.92 22.45 -12.40
N PHE A 126 11.87 21.89 -12.99
CA PHE A 126 11.73 20.48 -13.36
C PHE A 126 11.55 20.28 -14.87
N GLU A 127 12.00 21.22 -15.73
CA GLU A 127 11.90 21.13 -17.19
C GLU A 127 12.64 19.92 -17.78
N PHE A 128 13.53 19.30 -17.02
CA PHE A 128 14.23 18.07 -17.41
C PHE A 128 13.34 16.82 -17.36
N LEU A 129 12.18 16.89 -16.66
CA LEU A 129 11.27 15.76 -16.59
C LEU A 129 10.54 15.56 -17.92
N PRO A 130 10.59 14.36 -18.51
CA PRO A 130 9.77 14.05 -19.67
C PRO A 130 8.28 14.00 -19.28
N PRO A 131 7.35 14.02 -20.26
CA PRO A 131 5.95 13.75 -20.00
C PRO A 131 5.75 12.40 -19.29
N GLY A 132 4.94 12.38 -18.22
CA GLY A 132 4.64 11.17 -17.44
C GLY A 132 3.68 10.21 -18.16
N ILE A 133 4.01 9.78 -19.38
CA ILE A 133 3.16 8.87 -20.16
C ILE A 133 3.20 7.49 -19.53
N GLY A 134 2.02 6.87 -19.32
CA GLY A 134 1.90 5.54 -18.75
C GLY A 134 1.94 5.50 -17.21
N LEU A 135 1.87 6.65 -16.55
CA LEU A 135 1.59 6.71 -15.11
C LEU A 135 0.12 6.37 -14.82
N PRO A 136 -0.21 5.90 -13.61
CA PRO A 136 -1.60 5.64 -13.24
C PRO A 136 -2.43 6.92 -13.07
N LEU A 137 -1.80 8.09 -13.04
CA LEU A 137 -2.46 9.40 -12.95
C LEU A 137 -1.71 10.42 -13.81
N SER A 138 -2.43 11.44 -14.32
CA SER A 138 -1.86 12.53 -15.13
C SER A 138 -1.84 13.87 -14.41
N ASP A 139 -2.72 14.07 -13.44
CA ASP A 139 -2.92 15.34 -12.76
C ASP A 139 -2.26 15.36 -11.37
N CYS A 140 -2.03 16.57 -10.86
CA CYS A 140 -1.64 16.76 -9.47
C CYS A 140 -2.91 16.88 -8.62
N LEU A 141 -3.03 16.02 -7.61
CA LEU A 141 -4.17 15.99 -6.68
C LEU A 141 -3.70 16.33 -5.27
N GLY A 142 -4.39 17.25 -4.60
CA GLY A 142 -4.22 17.47 -3.16
C GLY A 142 -4.83 16.33 -2.35
N LEU A 143 -4.39 16.13 -1.11
CA LEU A 143 -4.82 15.01 -0.28
C LEU A 143 -5.43 15.49 1.03
N ASN A 144 -6.56 14.90 1.41
CA ASN A 144 -7.13 14.96 2.76
C ASN A 144 -6.94 13.61 3.46
N PHE A 145 -6.85 13.64 4.79
CA PHE A 145 -6.55 12.47 5.60
C PHE A 145 -7.56 12.30 6.74
N ALA A 146 -7.96 11.06 7.01
CA ALA A 146 -8.79 10.71 8.15
C ALA A 146 -8.39 9.34 8.72
N ILE A 147 -8.61 9.10 10.02
CA ILE A 147 -8.49 7.75 10.57
C ILE A 147 -9.69 6.92 10.16
N LYS A 148 -9.42 5.74 9.64
CA LYS A 148 -10.42 4.71 9.28
C LYS A 148 -10.00 3.37 9.86
N SER A 149 -10.95 2.49 10.08
CA SER A 149 -10.68 1.09 10.40
C SER A 149 -10.75 0.25 9.13
N THR A 150 -9.80 -0.67 8.98
CA THR A 150 -9.75 -1.61 7.84
C THR A 150 -9.83 -3.03 8.31
N SER A 151 -10.54 -3.86 7.56
CA SER A 151 -10.57 -5.32 7.71
C SER A 151 -9.49 -5.96 6.84
N MET A 152 -9.03 -7.16 7.21
CA MET A 152 -8.07 -7.91 6.39
C MET A 152 -8.77 -8.50 5.17
N SER A 153 -8.17 -8.41 4.01
CA SER A 153 -8.65 -9.15 2.83
C SER A 153 -8.48 -10.65 3.03
N ALA A 154 -9.45 -11.44 2.58
CA ALA A 154 -9.32 -12.90 2.55
C ALA A 154 -8.21 -13.38 1.58
N SER A 155 -7.83 -12.54 0.62
CA SER A 155 -6.69 -12.76 -0.27
C SER A 155 -5.33 -12.48 0.39
N ASP A 156 -5.27 -11.87 1.58
CA ASP A 156 -4.01 -11.70 2.32
C ASP A 156 -3.44 -13.07 2.68
N TYR A 157 -2.17 -13.34 2.33
CA TYR A 157 -1.52 -14.64 2.50
C TYR A 157 -1.56 -15.17 3.95
N ARG A 158 -1.73 -14.29 4.93
CA ARG A 158 -1.84 -14.63 6.36
C ARG A 158 -3.25 -15.04 6.78
N PHE A 159 -4.28 -14.62 6.01
CA PHE A 159 -5.68 -14.69 6.43
C PHE A 159 -6.11 -16.11 6.77
N ARG A 160 -5.88 -17.08 5.87
CA ARG A 160 -6.29 -18.48 6.07
C ARG A 160 -5.66 -19.10 7.32
N ASN A 161 -4.39 -18.79 7.57
CA ASN A 161 -3.71 -19.27 8.78
C ASN A 161 -4.25 -18.59 10.04
N LEU A 162 -4.64 -17.33 9.95
CA LEU A 162 -5.26 -16.58 11.05
C LEU A 162 -6.62 -17.19 11.40
N VAL A 163 -7.45 -17.50 10.39
CA VAL A 163 -8.74 -18.20 10.58
C VAL A 163 -8.53 -19.55 11.25
N LYS A 164 -7.58 -20.37 10.75
CA LYS A 164 -7.26 -21.66 11.36
C LYS A 164 -6.83 -21.52 12.82
N SER A 165 -6.03 -20.51 13.16
CA SER A 165 -5.59 -20.27 14.53
C SER A 165 -6.72 -19.82 15.46
N HIS A 166 -7.77 -19.22 14.94
CA HIS A 166 -8.96 -18.82 15.69
C HIS A 166 -9.79 -20.03 16.19
N PHE A 167 -9.71 -21.17 15.48
CA PHE A 167 -10.43 -22.37 15.85
C PHE A 167 -9.55 -23.35 16.65
N PRO A 168 -9.81 -23.59 17.96
CA PRO A 168 -8.98 -24.46 18.79
C PRO A 168 -8.84 -25.89 18.25
N ILE A 169 -9.81 -26.36 17.44
CA ILE A 169 -9.81 -27.72 16.90
C ILE A 169 -8.63 -27.99 15.97
N PHE A 170 -8.11 -26.94 15.27
CA PHE A 170 -6.91 -27.08 14.43
C PHE A 170 -5.61 -27.25 15.22
N GLN A 171 -5.64 -27.00 16.53
CA GLN A 171 -4.49 -27.17 17.40
C GLN A 171 -4.30 -28.64 17.87
N HIS A 172 -5.22 -29.54 17.53
CA HIS A 172 -5.16 -30.94 17.92
C HIS A 172 -4.32 -31.76 16.91
N SER A 173 -3.32 -32.51 17.42
CA SER A 173 -2.36 -33.26 16.62
C SER A 173 -2.85 -34.63 16.10
N ASN A 174 -4.08 -35.06 16.44
CA ASN A 174 -4.59 -36.40 16.15
C ASN A 174 -5.84 -36.39 15.24
N LEU A 175 -5.84 -35.55 14.22
CA LEU A 175 -6.92 -35.50 13.26
C LEU A 175 -6.79 -36.64 12.24
N THR A 176 -7.91 -37.27 11.91
CA THR A 176 -7.96 -38.20 10.77
C THR A 176 -8.08 -37.39 9.47
N LYS A 177 -7.67 -37.96 8.33
CA LYS A 177 -7.80 -37.31 7.01
C LYS A 177 -9.23 -36.85 6.69
N ALA A 178 -10.25 -37.60 7.17
CA ALA A 178 -11.65 -37.21 6.98
C ALA A 178 -12.00 -35.98 7.83
N MET A 179 -11.49 -35.87 9.07
CA MET A 179 -11.67 -34.70 9.93
C MET A 179 -10.94 -33.48 9.34
N GLU A 180 -9.70 -33.64 8.89
CA GLU A 180 -8.93 -32.58 8.22
C GLU A 180 -9.71 -32.00 7.04
N LYS A 181 -10.28 -32.86 6.17
CA LYS A 181 -11.09 -32.43 5.03
C LYS A 181 -12.34 -31.63 5.47
N SER A 182 -13.07 -32.14 6.47
CA SER A 182 -14.27 -31.44 6.97
C SER A 182 -13.93 -30.11 7.64
N LEU A 183 -12.74 -29.98 8.24
CA LEU A 183 -12.26 -28.73 8.83
C LEU A 183 -11.83 -27.72 7.75
N GLU A 184 -11.19 -28.17 6.66
CA GLU A 184 -10.88 -27.30 5.55
C GLU A 184 -12.16 -26.75 4.89
N GLU A 185 -13.18 -27.61 4.68
CA GLU A 185 -14.51 -27.20 4.21
C GLU A 185 -15.14 -26.14 5.16
N LEU A 186 -15.00 -26.29 6.46
CA LEU A 186 -15.48 -25.30 7.43
C LEU A 186 -14.72 -23.97 7.34
N VAL A 187 -13.40 -24.01 7.10
CA VAL A 187 -12.59 -22.79 6.87
C VAL A 187 -13.03 -22.10 5.60
N ASP A 188 -13.28 -22.85 4.52
CA ASP A 188 -13.76 -22.29 3.26
C ASP A 188 -15.13 -21.61 3.44
N ASP A 189 -16.08 -22.25 4.14
CA ASP A 189 -17.38 -21.67 4.45
C ASP A 189 -17.26 -20.39 5.31
N PHE A 190 -16.30 -20.37 6.26
CA PHE A 190 -16.04 -19.21 7.09
C PHE A 190 -15.45 -18.05 6.27
N ILE A 191 -14.51 -18.34 5.40
CA ILE A 191 -13.90 -17.34 4.51
C ILE A 191 -14.96 -16.74 3.59
N ASN A 192 -15.79 -17.56 2.95
CA ASN A 192 -16.86 -17.09 2.07
C ASN A 192 -17.86 -16.17 2.81
N GLU A 193 -18.28 -16.51 4.03
CA GLU A 193 -19.16 -15.66 4.84
C GLU A 193 -18.47 -14.35 5.25
N TYR A 194 -17.16 -14.40 5.52
CA TYR A 194 -16.36 -13.23 5.85
C TYR A 194 -16.25 -12.27 4.65
N GLU A 195 -15.92 -12.78 3.47
CA GLU A 195 -15.83 -12.01 2.23
C GLU A 195 -17.16 -11.33 1.92
N GLU A 196 -18.27 -12.09 1.87
CA GLU A 196 -19.60 -11.53 1.60
C GLU A 196 -19.94 -10.33 2.50
N LYS A 197 -19.43 -10.32 3.73
CA LYS A 197 -19.78 -9.30 4.73
C LYS A 197 -18.82 -8.14 4.82
N TYR A 198 -17.53 -8.36 4.57
CA TYR A 198 -16.47 -7.40 4.86
C TYR A 198 -15.69 -6.93 3.65
N GLU A 199 -15.93 -7.50 2.46
CA GLU A 199 -15.23 -7.12 1.22
C GLU A 199 -15.44 -5.63 0.87
N GLU A 200 -16.63 -5.07 1.09
CA GLU A 200 -16.93 -3.65 0.84
C GLU A 200 -16.10 -2.68 1.72
N LEU A 201 -15.51 -3.16 2.81
CA LEU A 201 -14.64 -2.37 3.68
C LEU A 201 -13.18 -2.34 3.18
N LEU A 202 -12.89 -3.09 2.12
CA LEU A 202 -11.58 -3.14 1.48
C LEU A 202 -11.53 -2.11 0.36
N GLY A 203 -10.42 -1.41 0.26
CA GLY A 203 -10.19 -0.50 -0.84
C GLY A 203 -10.05 0.97 -0.43
N GLY A 204 -9.90 1.82 -1.46
CA GLY A 204 -9.55 3.21 -1.29
C GLY A 204 -8.04 3.43 -1.14
N HIS A 205 -7.63 4.70 -1.14
CA HIS A 205 -6.23 5.05 -0.92
C HIS A 205 -5.96 5.13 0.58
N CYS A 206 -4.84 4.55 1.04
CA CYS A 206 -4.55 4.59 2.48
C CYS A 206 -3.06 4.38 2.80
N LEU A 207 -2.71 4.70 4.07
CA LEU A 207 -1.45 4.35 4.72
C LEU A 207 -1.78 3.47 5.93
N GLY A 208 -1.00 2.42 6.15
CA GLY A 208 -1.25 1.47 7.24
C GLY A 208 -2.50 0.63 7.04
N GLY A 209 -2.95 -0.05 8.09
CA GLY A 209 -4.09 -0.97 8.02
C GLY A 209 -3.79 -2.24 7.25
N TYR A 210 -4.79 -2.75 6.53
CA TYR A 210 -4.68 -3.93 5.68
C TYR A 210 -4.81 -3.57 4.21
N PRO A 211 -4.02 -4.22 3.33
CA PRO A 211 -4.11 -4.02 1.89
C PRO A 211 -5.36 -4.65 1.29
N ALA A 212 -5.83 -4.05 0.19
CA ALA A 212 -6.73 -4.69 -0.75
C ALA A 212 -5.93 -5.37 -1.88
N PHE A 213 -6.46 -6.46 -2.40
CA PHE A 213 -5.89 -7.20 -3.52
C PHE A 213 -6.97 -7.43 -4.59
N VAL A 214 -6.63 -7.19 -5.85
CA VAL A 214 -7.49 -7.54 -7.00
C VAL A 214 -7.24 -8.99 -7.43
N GLN A 215 -6.03 -9.50 -7.15
CA GLN A 215 -5.59 -10.86 -7.43
C GLN A 215 -4.97 -11.46 -6.16
N ASN A 216 -4.03 -12.38 -6.34
CA ASN A 216 -3.30 -12.99 -5.22
C ASN A 216 -2.37 -11.99 -4.53
N ASP A 217 -2.03 -12.29 -3.31
CA ASP A 217 -1.02 -11.56 -2.54
C ASP A 217 0.39 -12.07 -2.89
N ASP A 218 1.11 -11.28 -3.69
CA ASP A 218 2.47 -11.63 -4.17
C ASP A 218 3.48 -11.79 -3.03
N ARG A 219 3.18 -11.30 -1.81
CA ARG A 219 4.05 -11.49 -0.64
C ARG A 219 4.16 -12.94 -0.18
N ALA A 220 3.18 -13.79 -0.58
CA ALA A 220 3.17 -15.21 -0.25
C ALA A 220 4.40 -15.98 -0.80
N ASP A 221 4.98 -15.49 -1.90
CA ASP A 221 6.08 -16.14 -2.61
C ASP A 221 7.47 -15.67 -2.13
N LEU A 222 7.52 -14.76 -1.15
CA LEU A 222 8.78 -14.25 -0.61
C LEU A 222 9.40 -15.21 0.42
N GLU A 223 10.67 -15.54 0.23
CA GLU A 223 11.50 -16.34 1.16
C GLU A 223 12.28 -15.41 2.13
N GLU A 224 11.61 -14.43 2.74
CA GLU A 224 12.24 -13.51 3.70
C GLU A 224 11.96 -13.98 5.15
N GLU A 225 12.93 -13.81 6.05
CA GLU A 225 12.77 -14.13 7.49
C GLU A 225 11.71 -13.25 8.15
N GLU A 226 11.57 -11.99 7.70
CA GLU A 226 10.55 -11.05 8.12
C GLU A 226 9.70 -10.63 6.92
N GLY A 227 8.38 -10.80 7.02
CA GLY A 227 7.44 -10.43 5.97
C GLY A 227 7.35 -8.91 5.76
N TYR A 228 6.92 -8.52 4.58
CA TYR A 228 6.58 -7.14 4.22
C TYR A 228 5.15 -6.82 4.71
N ASP A 229 4.96 -6.81 6.03
CA ASP A 229 3.64 -6.84 6.68
C ASP A 229 3.03 -5.48 6.96
N PHE A 230 3.79 -4.40 6.77
CA PHE A 230 3.28 -3.05 6.93
C PHE A 230 2.99 -2.39 5.58
N LEU A 231 1.75 -1.95 5.38
CA LEU A 231 1.31 -1.21 4.20
C LEU A 231 1.77 0.25 4.32
N LEU A 232 2.76 0.67 3.51
CA LEU A 232 3.20 2.06 3.48
C LEU A 232 2.24 2.95 2.72
N LEU A 233 1.79 2.49 1.54
CA LEU A 233 0.85 3.19 0.68
C LEU A 233 0.07 2.18 -0.14
N GLN A 234 -1.23 2.37 -0.20
CA GLN A 234 -2.12 1.81 -1.19
C GLN A 234 -2.72 2.92 -2.02
N MET A 235 -2.66 2.77 -3.34
CA MET A 235 -3.34 3.65 -4.29
C MET A 235 -4.22 2.81 -5.21
N ASN A 236 -5.53 2.96 -5.09
CA ASN A 236 -6.51 2.27 -5.93
C ASN A 236 -6.75 3.03 -7.23
N SER A 237 -7.31 2.36 -8.22
CA SER A 237 -8.01 3.04 -9.31
C SER A 237 -9.16 3.86 -8.75
N ASP A 238 -9.36 5.06 -9.29
CA ASP A 238 -10.36 6.03 -8.87
C ASP A 238 -10.80 6.85 -10.09
N ASP A 239 -11.95 6.53 -10.62
CA ASP A 239 -12.50 7.17 -11.82
C ASP A 239 -12.79 8.66 -11.61
N GLU A 240 -13.20 9.05 -10.39
CA GLU A 240 -13.51 10.46 -10.07
C GLU A 240 -12.27 11.35 -10.22
N HIS A 241 -11.09 10.81 -9.89
CA HIS A 241 -9.83 11.54 -9.94
C HIS A 241 -8.91 11.10 -11.09
N SER A 242 -9.43 10.30 -12.03
CA SER A 242 -8.66 9.78 -13.18
C SER A 242 -7.37 9.06 -12.79
N ILE A 243 -7.43 8.26 -11.72
CA ILE A 243 -6.37 7.35 -11.31
C ILE A 243 -6.72 5.96 -11.84
N MET A 244 -5.83 5.36 -12.64
CA MET A 244 -6.10 4.07 -13.27
C MET A 244 -4.87 3.16 -13.28
N TRP A 245 -4.95 2.05 -12.58
CA TRP A 245 -3.96 0.99 -12.55
C TRP A 245 -4.40 -0.17 -13.45
N GLY A 246 -4.06 -0.07 -14.74
CA GLY A 246 -4.50 -1.08 -15.70
C GLY A 246 -6.03 -1.08 -15.87
N ASP A 247 -6.67 -2.19 -15.52
CA ASP A 247 -8.13 -2.34 -15.50
C ASP A 247 -8.61 -2.46 -14.05
N GLU A 248 -9.04 -1.34 -13.46
CA GLU A 248 -9.54 -1.21 -12.08
C GLU A 248 -8.61 -1.78 -10.99
N GLY A 249 -7.31 -1.62 -11.17
CA GLY A 249 -6.29 -2.22 -10.29
C GLY A 249 -5.90 -1.38 -9.08
N VAL A 250 -4.86 -1.86 -8.39
CA VAL A 250 -4.29 -1.26 -7.18
C VAL A 250 -2.77 -1.34 -7.18
N GLY A 251 -2.11 -0.26 -6.80
CA GLY A 251 -0.68 -0.22 -6.51
C GLY A 251 -0.43 -0.22 -5.00
N ASN A 252 0.43 -1.12 -4.53
CA ASN A 252 0.75 -1.32 -3.12
C ASN A 252 2.25 -1.20 -2.86
N PHE A 253 2.61 -0.47 -1.81
CA PHE A 253 3.97 -0.39 -1.28
C PHE A 253 3.98 -0.93 0.15
N PHE A 254 4.84 -1.93 0.39
CA PHE A 254 4.98 -2.57 1.69
C PHE A 254 6.38 -2.40 2.24
N ILE A 255 6.53 -2.46 3.57
CA ILE A 255 7.81 -2.44 4.24
C ILE A 255 7.85 -3.47 5.37
N GLN A 256 9.03 -4.00 5.65
CA GLN A 256 9.25 -4.80 6.84
C GLN A 256 9.08 -3.91 8.10
N PRO A 257 8.32 -4.33 9.11
CA PRO A 257 8.09 -3.54 10.33
C PRO A 257 9.38 -3.08 11.01
N SER A 258 10.41 -3.95 11.03
CA SER A 258 11.72 -3.61 11.61
C SER A 258 12.45 -2.52 10.81
N ALA A 259 12.33 -2.51 9.48
CA ALA A 259 12.91 -1.47 8.63
C ALA A 259 12.19 -0.13 8.84
N LEU A 260 10.86 -0.14 8.93
CA LEU A 260 10.06 1.05 9.22
C LEU A 260 10.46 1.69 10.56
N LYS A 261 10.63 0.89 11.62
CA LYS A 261 11.09 1.38 12.94
C LYS A 261 12.46 2.05 12.88
N ARG A 262 13.32 1.69 11.93
CA ARG A 262 14.62 2.31 11.69
C ARG A 262 14.56 3.42 10.64
N LEU A 263 13.40 3.70 10.07
CA LEU A 263 13.20 4.62 8.95
C LEU A 263 14.06 4.24 7.73
N ASP A 264 14.27 2.95 7.52
CA ASP A 264 15.05 2.38 6.41
C ASP A 264 14.14 2.05 5.23
N PHE A 265 13.82 3.03 4.43
CA PHE A 265 12.98 2.90 3.24
C PHE A 265 13.70 2.29 2.03
N SER A 266 14.94 1.81 2.18
CA SER A 266 15.58 0.98 1.16
C SER A 266 14.98 -0.43 1.07
N LYS A 267 14.21 -0.83 2.08
CA LYS A 267 13.55 -2.13 2.24
C LYS A 267 12.05 -2.04 1.97
N VAL A 268 11.70 -1.55 0.81
CA VAL A 268 10.30 -1.45 0.35
C VAL A 268 10.06 -2.45 -0.76
N LEU A 269 8.92 -3.11 -0.71
CA LEU A 269 8.36 -3.94 -1.76
C LEU A 269 7.30 -3.15 -2.49
N TYR A 270 7.32 -3.17 -3.82
CA TYR A 270 6.30 -2.58 -4.67
C TYR A 270 5.64 -3.64 -5.53
N THR A 271 4.32 -3.60 -5.61
CA THR A 271 3.53 -4.45 -6.50
C THR A 271 2.31 -3.69 -7.01
N TYR A 272 1.76 -4.11 -8.14
CA TYR A 272 0.42 -3.73 -8.57
C TYR A 272 -0.31 -4.93 -9.15
N ALA A 273 -1.64 -4.92 -9.07
CA ALA A 273 -2.49 -5.91 -9.70
C ALA A 273 -3.70 -5.23 -10.34
N CYS A 274 -4.19 -5.77 -11.46
CA CYS A 274 -5.42 -5.34 -12.12
C CYS A 274 -6.18 -6.56 -12.65
N CYS A 275 -7.45 -6.38 -13.07
CA CYS A 275 -8.26 -7.42 -13.68
C CYS A 275 -7.76 -7.87 -15.05
#